data_3cfa0a1522192f2ddf165ca6e8e2bbc3
#
_entry.id   3cfa0a1522192f2ddf165ca6e8e2bbc3
#
_cell.length_a   1.000
_cell.length_b   1.000
_cell.length_c   1.000
_cell.angle_alpha   90.00
_cell.angle_beta   90.00
_cell.angle_gamma   90.00
#
_symmetry.space_group_name_H-M   'P 1'
#
loop_
_entity.id
_entity.type
_entity.pdbx_description
1 polymer ?
#
loop_
_entity_poly.entity_id
_entity_poly.type
_entity_poly.pdbx_seq_one_letter_code
_entity_poly.pdbx_strand_id
1 'polypeptide(L)'
;MNVIAFQPRMLQLDGPWRTGELDAMVETLTPEATRPGGLGWDVGLTEIGDPQFYLLGPPQDECLLCISRIGRRYVLEDGAGHVLFEHYRLSLLVERAKAALQKRKAQIVARAALVWCALRETVEERLDALVLEGEELLAHCVPQLAALA
;
A
#
# COMPACT_ATOMS: atom_id res chain seq x y z
N MET A 1 9.27 7.27 -20.95
CA MET A 1 8.39 7.88 -19.93
C MET A 1 6.96 7.77 -20.43
N ASN A 2 6.25 6.72 -20.04
CA ASN A 2 4.86 6.55 -20.48
C ASN A 2 3.99 7.44 -19.58
N VAL A 3 3.55 8.54 -20.15
CA VAL A 3 2.55 9.40 -19.53
C VAL A 3 1.22 8.70 -19.70
N ILE A 4 0.74 8.02 -18.65
CA ILE A 4 -0.63 7.56 -18.57
C ILE A 4 -1.49 8.82 -18.48
N ALA A 5 -2.16 9.16 -19.56
CA ALA A 5 -3.11 10.25 -19.57
C ALA A 5 -4.32 9.83 -18.72
N PHE A 6 -4.36 10.29 -17.49
CA PHE A 6 -5.55 10.18 -16.65
C PHE A 6 -6.69 10.94 -17.31
N GLN A 7 -7.64 10.23 -17.88
CA GLN A 7 -8.91 10.83 -18.26
C GLN A 7 -9.81 10.89 -17.02
N PRO A 8 -10.36 12.08 -16.70
CA PRO A 8 -11.25 12.21 -15.55
C PRO A 8 -12.50 11.35 -15.75
N ARG A 9 -12.92 10.73 -14.67
CA ARG A 9 -14.14 9.91 -14.52
C ARG A 9 -15.30 10.45 -15.35
N MET A 10 -15.44 9.99 -16.56
CA MET A 10 -16.74 9.95 -17.24
C MET A 10 -17.31 8.58 -16.96
N LEU A 11 -18.53 8.55 -16.47
CA LEU A 11 -19.40 7.38 -16.34
C LEU A 11 -19.49 6.64 -17.68
N GLN A 12 -18.46 5.92 -18.06
CA GLN A 12 -18.53 4.91 -19.09
C GLN A 12 -18.89 3.60 -18.40
N LEU A 13 -20.18 3.41 -18.31
CA LEU A 13 -20.81 2.12 -18.09
C LEU A 13 -20.10 1.07 -18.95
N ASP A 14 -19.43 0.13 -18.30
CA ASP A 14 -18.99 -1.15 -18.85
C ASP A 14 -18.07 -1.11 -20.07
N GLY A 15 -17.39 -0.07 -20.42
CA GLY A 15 -16.37 -0.07 -21.46
C GLY A 15 -16.23 -1.38 -22.27
N PRO A 16 -15.05 -1.80 -22.69
CA PRO A 16 -14.83 -3.10 -23.33
C PRO A 16 -14.83 -4.29 -22.35
N TRP A 17 -15.05 -4.10 -21.06
CA TRP A 17 -15.32 -5.16 -20.10
C TRP A 17 -16.70 -5.78 -20.35
N ARG A 18 -16.80 -7.10 -20.19
CA ARG A 18 -18.09 -7.79 -20.29
C ARG A 18 -18.93 -7.48 -19.06
N THR A 19 -20.25 -7.53 -19.23
CA THR A 19 -21.22 -7.33 -18.14
C THR A 19 -20.86 -8.20 -16.93
N GLY A 20 -20.76 -7.57 -15.75
CA GLY A 20 -20.45 -8.23 -14.49
C GLY A 20 -18.95 -8.47 -14.20
N GLU A 21 -18.05 -8.34 -15.18
CA GLU A 21 -16.60 -8.49 -14.94
C GLU A 21 -16.08 -7.36 -14.06
N LEU A 22 -16.44 -6.13 -14.39
CA LEU A 22 -16.02 -4.95 -13.63
C LEU A 22 -16.60 -4.97 -12.22
N ASP A 23 -17.88 -5.30 -12.08
CA ASP A 23 -18.55 -5.39 -10.78
C ASP A 23 -17.87 -6.44 -9.89
N ALA A 24 -17.55 -7.61 -10.43
CA ALA A 24 -16.87 -8.67 -9.69
C ALA A 24 -15.48 -8.24 -9.20
N MET A 25 -14.72 -7.49 -10.01
CA MET A 25 -13.43 -6.94 -9.61
C MET A 25 -13.59 -5.89 -8.50
N VAL A 26 -14.50 -4.95 -8.68
CA VAL A 26 -14.74 -3.87 -7.71
C VAL A 26 -15.22 -4.43 -6.37
N GLU A 27 -16.20 -5.31 -6.37
CA GLU A 27 -16.73 -5.91 -5.13
C GLU A 27 -15.70 -6.71 -4.35
N THR A 28 -14.83 -7.42 -5.06
CA THR A 28 -13.85 -8.30 -4.41
C THR A 28 -12.59 -7.55 -3.98
N LEU A 29 -12.11 -6.61 -4.80
CA LEU A 29 -10.82 -5.95 -4.57
C LEU A 29 -10.93 -4.64 -3.81
N THR A 30 -12.08 -3.97 -3.86
CA THR A 30 -12.32 -2.68 -3.22
C THR A 30 -13.54 -2.66 -2.29
N PRO A 31 -13.75 -3.66 -1.43
CA PRO A 31 -14.93 -3.70 -0.55
C PRO A 31 -14.97 -2.53 0.44
N GLU A 32 -13.85 -1.86 0.64
CA GLU A 32 -13.69 -0.75 1.59
C GLU A 32 -13.41 0.60 0.90
N ALA A 33 -13.70 0.72 -0.39
CA ALA A 33 -13.42 1.94 -1.19
C ALA A 33 -14.05 3.23 -0.62
N THR A 34 -15.09 3.09 0.21
CA THR A 34 -15.76 4.21 0.88
C THR A 34 -15.11 4.63 2.19
N ARG A 35 -14.12 3.89 2.70
CA ARG A 35 -13.44 4.21 3.96
C ARG A 35 -12.26 5.14 3.72
N PRO A 36 -11.96 6.08 4.63
CA PRO A 36 -10.75 6.87 4.58
C PRO A 36 -9.50 5.96 4.53
N GLY A 37 -8.64 6.14 3.52
CA GLY A 37 -7.49 5.27 3.30
C GLY A 37 -7.80 3.95 2.59
N GLY A 38 -9.03 3.75 2.11
CA GLY A 38 -9.42 2.62 1.26
C GLY A 38 -8.77 2.67 -0.12
N LEU A 39 -8.82 1.52 -0.81
CA LEU A 39 -8.30 1.41 -2.17
C LEU A 39 -9.28 2.05 -3.17
N GLY A 40 -8.75 2.81 -4.10
CA GLY A 40 -9.48 3.30 -5.27
C GLY A 40 -9.33 2.36 -6.46
N TRP A 41 -10.04 2.63 -7.52
CA TRP A 41 -9.89 1.92 -8.78
C TRP A 41 -10.16 2.84 -9.98
N ASP A 42 -9.62 2.49 -11.13
CA ASP A 42 -9.86 3.16 -12.39
C ASP A 42 -9.83 2.13 -13.53
N VAL A 43 -10.33 2.52 -14.71
CA VAL A 43 -10.34 1.70 -15.90
C VAL A 43 -9.66 2.43 -17.05
N GLY A 44 -9.01 1.68 -17.91
CA GLY A 44 -8.33 2.21 -19.09
C GLY A 44 -8.28 1.20 -20.21
N LEU A 45 -7.52 1.53 -21.23
CA LEU A 45 -7.24 0.69 -22.37
C LEU A 45 -5.73 0.62 -22.60
N THR A 46 -5.26 -0.52 -23.08
CA THR A 46 -3.90 -0.62 -23.63
C THR A 46 -3.78 0.15 -24.93
N GLU A 47 -2.57 0.34 -25.44
CA GLU A 47 -2.32 0.98 -26.74
C GLU A 47 -3.05 0.29 -27.90
N ILE A 48 -3.32 -1.00 -27.78
CA ILE A 48 -4.04 -1.81 -28.79
C ILE A 48 -5.53 -1.97 -28.49
N GLY A 49 -6.04 -1.31 -27.44
CA GLY A 49 -7.45 -1.25 -27.11
C GLY A 49 -7.95 -2.37 -26.17
N ASP A 50 -7.08 -3.15 -25.55
CA ASP A 50 -7.48 -4.14 -24.54
C ASP A 50 -7.90 -3.44 -23.24
N PRO A 51 -8.97 -3.91 -22.57
CA PRO A 51 -9.46 -3.31 -21.36
C PRO A 51 -8.49 -3.55 -20.18
N GLN A 52 -8.30 -2.52 -19.38
CA GLN A 52 -7.50 -2.55 -18.18
C GLN A 52 -8.29 -2.05 -16.97
N PHE A 53 -8.06 -2.69 -15.83
CA PHE A 53 -8.56 -2.29 -14.53
C PHE A 53 -7.36 -2.02 -13.62
N TYR A 54 -7.32 -0.84 -13.04
CA TYR A 54 -6.26 -0.42 -12.14
C TYR A 54 -6.77 -0.36 -10.71
N LEU A 55 -6.06 -0.98 -9.79
CA LEU A 55 -6.26 -0.84 -8.37
C LEU A 55 -5.29 0.19 -7.83
N LEU A 56 -5.82 1.25 -7.23
CA LEU A 56 -5.08 2.40 -6.77
C LEU A 56 -5.01 2.42 -5.24
N GLY A 57 -3.87 2.79 -4.71
CA GLY A 57 -3.65 2.88 -3.26
C GLY A 57 -3.07 4.21 -2.83
N PRO A 58 -3.20 4.53 -1.53
CA PRO A 58 -2.57 5.71 -0.96
C PRO A 58 -1.03 5.64 -1.06
N PRO A 59 -0.32 6.78 -1.02
CA PRO A 59 -0.82 8.12 -0.71
C PRO A 59 -1.25 8.94 -1.94
N GLN A 60 -0.94 8.54 -3.17
CA GLN A 60 -1.11 9.37 -4.38
C GLN A 60 -1.85 8.67 -5.51
N ASP A 61 -2.80 7.80 -5.18
CA ASP A 61 -3.46 6.93 -6.17
C ASP A 61 -2.44 6.13 -7.01
N GLU A 62 -1.42 5.61 -6.33
CA GLU A 62 -0.41 4.77 -6.94
C GLU A 62 -1.02 3.46 -7.43
N CYS A 63 -0.70 3.06 -8.65
CA CYS A 63 -1.15 1.77 -9.17
C CYS A 63 -0.49 0.62 -8.38
N LEU A 64 -1.30 -0.15 -7.69
CA LEU A 64 -0.85 -1.31 -6.92
C LEU A 64 -0.86 -2.58 -7.77
N LEU A 65 -1.93 -2.78 -8.51
CA LEU A 65 -2.16 -3.91 -9.39
C LEU A 65 -2.90 -3.44 -10.64
N CYS A 66 -2.64 -4.10 -11.76
CA CYS A 66 -3.35 -3.92 -13.01
C CYS A 66 -3.87 -5.28 -13.49
N ILE A 67 -5.14 -5.32 -13.90
CA ILE A 67 -5.75 -6.49 -14.53
C ILE A 67 -6.09 -6.10 -15.97
N SER A 68 -5.53 -6.81 -16.93
CA SER A 68 -5.79 -6.61 -18.36
C SER A 68 -6.50 -7.84 -18.93
N ARG A 69 -7.44 -7.64 -19.85
CA ARG A 69 -7.99 -8.74 -20.65
C ARG A 69 -7.39 -8.72 -22.04
N ILE A 70 -6.57 -9.69 -22.35
CA ILE A 70 -5.89 -9.84 -23.64
C ILE A 70 -6.49 -11.05 -24.37
N GLY A 71 -7.37 -10.78 -25.32
CA GLY A 71 -8.11 -11.82 -26.02
C GLY A 71 -9.03 -12.59 -25.08
N ARG A 72 -8.71 -13.88 -24.83
CA ARG A 72 -9.46 -14.75 -23.91
C ARG A 72 -8.80 -14.94 -22.55
N ARG A 73 -7.65 -14.30 -22.32
CA ARG A 73 -6.88 -14.41 -21.07
C ARG A 73 -6.97 -13.12 -20.28
N TYR A 74 -6.87 -13.27 -18.97
CA TYR A 74 -6.69 -12.19 -18.04
C TYR A 74 -5.25 -12.22 -17.53
N VAL A 75 -4.63 -11.08 -17.40
CA VAL A 75 -3.25 -10.89 -16.95
C VAL A 75 -3.27 -9.98 -15.73
N LEU A 76 -2.64 -10.43 -14.65
CA LEU A 76 -2.42 -9.65 -13.45
C LEU A 76 -0.99 -9.16 -13.42
N GLU A 77 -0.81 -7.86 -13.30
CA GLU A 77 0.48 -7.19 -13.22
C GLU A 77 0.59 -6.40 -11.91
N ASP A 78 1.80 -6.24 -11.41
CA ASP A 78 2.08 -5.31 -10.32
C ASP A 78 2.18 -3.86 -10.82
N GLY A 79 2.32 -2.91 -9.89
CA GLY A 79 2.45 -1.49 -10.24
C GLY A 79 3.69 -1.14 -11.07
N ALA A 80 4.67 -2.04 -11.15
CA ALA A 80 5.87 -1.88 -11.97
C ALA A 80 5.73 -2.51 -13.37
N GLY A 81 4.60 -3.18 -13.65
CA GLY A 81 4.33 -3.84 -14.92
C GLY A 81 4.87 -5.27 -15.02
N HIS A 82 5.23 -5.89 -13.90
CA HIS A 82 5.62 -7.29 -13.90
C HIS A 82 4.40 -8.19 -13.83
N VAL A 83 4.33 -9.19 -14.72
CA VAL A 83 3.26 -10.16 -14.72
C VAL A 83 3.37 -11.08 -13.50
N LEU A 84 2.33 -11.09 -12.68
CA LEU A 84 2.23 -11.91 -11.47
C LEU A 84 1.49 -13.22 -11.75
N PHE A 85 0.46 -13.17 -12.59
CA PHE A 85 -0.39 -14.32 -12.88
C PHE A 85 -1.17 -14.12 -14.18
N GLU A 86 -1.41 -15.22 -14.90
CA GLU A 86 -2.27 -15.25 -16.08
C GLU A 86 -3.26 -16.39 -15.99
N HIS A 87 -4.50 -16.17 -16.36
CA HIS A 87 -5.52 -17.21 -16.39
C HIS A 87 -6.70 -16.88 -17.31
N TYR A 88 -7.42 -17.91 -17.76
CA TYR A 88 -8.64 -17.74 -18.57
C TYR A 88 -9.90 -17.41 -17.76
N ARG A 89 -9.86 -17.65 -16.44
CA ARG A 89 -10.98 -17.36 -15.54
C ARG A 89 -10.66 -16.14 -14.69
N LEU A 90 -11.50 -15.13 -14.82
CA LEU A 90 -11.38 -13.90 -14.05
C LEU A 90 -11.43 -14.14 -12.53
N SER A 91 -12.32 -15.05 -12.08
CA SER A 91 -12.47 -15.35 -10.65
C SER A 91 -11.17 -15.80 -9.99
N LEU A 92 -10.40 -16.65 -10.64
CA LEU A 92 -9.11 -17.11 -10.11
C LEU A 92 -8.05 -16.01 -10.12
N LEU A 93 -8.09 -15.14 -11.12
CA LEU A 93 -7.20 -13.99 -11.19
C LEU A 93 -7.50 -12.98 -10.08
N VAL A 94 -8.78 -12.71 -9.82
CA VAL A 94 -9.22 -11.81 -8.75
C VAL A 94 -8.86 -12.36 -7.36
N GLU A 95 -8.98 -13.67 -7.15
CA GLU A 95 -8.50 -14.31 -5.91
C GLU A 95 -6.99 -14.17 -5.73
N ARG A 96 -6.23 -14.32 -6.80
CA ARG A 96 -4.77 -14.10 -6.79
C ARG A 96 -4.41 -12.64 -6.51
N ALA A 97 -5.14 -11.70 -7.11
CA ALA A 97 -4.99 -10.28 -6.84
C ALA A 97 -5.26 -9.96 -5.36
N LYS A 98 -6.33 -10.51 -4.80
CA LYS A 98 -6.66 -10.37 -3.37
C LYS A 98 -5.56 -10.92 -2.47
N ALA A 99 -5.02 -12.09 -2.77
CA ALA A 99 -3.90 -12.69 -2.04
C ALA A 99 -2.63 -11.83 -2.11
N ALA A 100 -2.32 -11.26 -3.28
CA ALA A 100 -1.20 -10.34 -3.47
C ALA A 100 -1.33 -9.07 -2.62
N LEU A 101 -2.55 -8.50 -2.55
CA LEU A 101 -2.84 -7.34 -1.69
C LEU A 101 -2.70 -7.66 -0.21
N GLN A 102 -3.18 -8.81 0.23
CA GLN A 102 -3.05 -9.25 1.63
C GLN A 102 -1.59 -9.43 2.02
N LYS A 103 -0.79 -10.05 1.14
CA LYS A 103 0.66 -10.20 1.35
C LYS A 103 1.35 -8.84 1.44
N ARG A 104 1.00 -7.88 0.58
CA ARG A 104 1.54 -6.52 0.63
C ARG A 104 1.19 -5.81 1.94
N LYS A 105 -0.06 -5.89 2.38
CA LYS A 105 -0.49 -5.34 3.68
C LYS A 105 0.32 -5.93 4.84
N ALA A 106 0.48 -7.25 4.87
CA ALA A 106 1.27 -7.93 5.90
C ALA A 106 2.74 -7.47 5.89
N GLN A 107 3.35 -7.29 4.72
CA GLN A 107 4.71 -6.77 4.60
C GLN A 107 4.84 -5.33 5.10
N ILE A 108 3.88 -4.45 4.81
CA ILE A 108 3.87 -3.07 5.29
C ILE A 108 3.76 -3.04 6.82
N VAL A 109 2.86 -3.82 7.39
CA VAL A 109 2.70 -3.92 8.85
C VAL A 109 3.96 -4.46 9.51
N ALA A 110 4.58 -5.50 8.96
CA ALA A 110 5.83 -6.05 9.47
C ALA A 110 6.97 -5.02 9.44
N ARG A 111 7.11 -4.28 8.34
CA ARG A 111 8.11 -3.21 8.23
C ARG A 111 7.86 -2.07 9.23
N ALA A 112 6.60 -1.66 9.38
CA ALA A 112 6.23 -0.63 10.36
C ALA A 112 6.54 -1.09 11.78
N ALA A 113 6.27 -2.35 12.11
CA ALA A 113 6.60 -2.92 13.42
C ALA A 113 8.11 -2.93 13.69
N LEU A 114 8.93 -3.30 12.68
CA LEU A 114 10.40 -3.26 12.80
C LEU A 114 10.93 -1.84 13.02
N VAL A 115 10.41 -0.86 12.27
CA VAL A 115 10.77 0.54 12.46
C VAL A 115 10.37 1.03 13.85
N TRP A 116 9.20 0.65 14.34
CA TRP A 116 8.74 1.00 15.68
C TRP A 116 9.63 0.41 16.77
N CYS A 117 10.03 -0.87 16.65
CA CYS A 117 10.95 -1.50 17.59
C CYS A 117 12.30 -0.80 17.61
N ALA A 118 12.88 -0.49 16.44
CA ALA A 118 14.14 0.23 16.33
C ALA A 118 14.07 1.64 16.94
N LEU A 119 12.99 2.37 16.70
CA LEU A 119 12.75 3.68 17.32
C LEU A 119 12.65 3.58 18.84
N ARG A 120 11.94 2.59 19.34
CA ARG A 120 11.78 2.35 20.77
C ARG A 120 13.14 2.09 21.44
N GLU A 121 13.94 1.20 20.89
CA GLU A 121 15.29 0.90 21.39
C GLU A 121 16.16 2.17 21.44
N THR A 122 16.16 2.97 20.37
CA THR A 122 16.91 4.23 20.32
C THR A 122 16.45 5.25 21.37
N VAL A 123 15.15 5.31 21.63
CA VAL A 123 14.58 6.21 22.65
C VAL A 123 14.95 5.71 24.05
N GLU A 124 14.87 4.41 24.32
CA GLU A 124 15.25 3.81 25.60
C GLU A 124 16.75 4.05 25.88
N GLU A 125 17.65 3.81 24.92
CA GLU A 125 19.08 4.10 25.03
C GLU A 125 19.38 5.57 25.34
N ARG A 126 18.67 6.49 24.68
CA ARG A 126 18.84 7.92 24.93
C ARG A 126 18.30 8.35 26.29
N LEU A 127 17.22 7.78 26.76
CA LEU A 127 16.69 8.05 28.11
C LEU A 127 17.66 7.54 29.18
N ASP A 128 18.21 6.35 29.01
CA ASP A 128 19.19 5.79 29.95
C ASP A 128 20.47 6.65 30.00
N ALA A 129 20.95 7.14 28.86
CA ALA A 129 22.09 8.06 28.81
C ALA A 129 21.78 9.39 29.51
N LEU A 130 20.59 9.96 29.36
CA LEU A 130 20.18 11.19 30.03
C LEU A 130 20.04 11.01 31.56
N VAL A 131 19.56 9.85 32.00
CA VAL A 131 19.48 9.51 33.42
C VAL A 131 20.87 9.43 34.03
N LEU A 132 21.82 8.75 33.37
CA LEU A 132 23.22 8.67 33.81
C LEU A 132 23.88 10.04 33.90
N GLU A 133 23.71 10.89 32.87
CA GLU A 133 24.22 12.27 32.91
C GLU A 133 23.58 13.09 34.03
N GLY A 134 22.28 12.90 34.27
CA GLY A 134 21.57 13.55 35.39
C GLY A 134 22.07 13.10 36.76
N GLU A 135 22.36 11.81 36.94
CA GLU A 135 22.94 11.27 38.18
C GLU A 135 24.34 11.80 38.44
N GLU A 136 25.18 11.89 37.41
CA GLU A 136 26.51 12.49 37.53
C GLU A 136 26.46 13.98 37.91
N LEU A 137 25.54 14.74 37.30
CA LEU A 137 25.34 16.15 37.66
C LEU A 137 24.86 16.32 39.09
N LEU A 138 23.91 15.49 39.55
CA LEU A 138 23.42 15.50 40.92
C LEU A 138 24.55 15.13 41.91
N ALA A 139 25.35 14.13 41.61
CA ALA A 139 26.48 13.73 42.44
C ALA A 139 27.52 14.86 42.59
N HIS A 140 27.69 15.70 41.57
CA HIS A 140 28.58 16.86 41.63
C HIS A 140 27.98 18.04 42.41
N CYS A 141 26.65 18.21 42.37
CA CYS A 141 25.95 19.32 43.04
C CYS A 141 25.73 19.07 44.54
N VAL A 142 25.57 17.84 44.97
CA VAL A 142 25.28 17.47 46.38
C VAL A 142 26.36 17.96 47.36
N PRO A 143 27.67 17.82 47.07
CA PRO A 143 28.70 18.34 48.00
C PRO A 143 28.67 19.86 48.12
N GLN A 144 28.32 20.58 47.06
CA GLN A 144 28.26 22.03 47.07
C GLN A 144 27.04 22.56 47.85
N LEU A 145 25.90 21.82 47.79
CA LEU A 145 24.72 22.14 48.56
C LEU A 145 24.91 21.87 50.06
N ALA A 146 25.65 20.83 50.41
CA ALA A 146 25.97 20.53 51.80
C ALA A 146 26.93 21.57 52.44
N ALA A 147 27.73 22.27 51.65
CA ALA A 147 28.61 23.34 52.09
C ALA A 147 27.89 24.69 52.32
N LEU A 148 26.61 24.82 51.86
CA LEU A 148 25.77 26.01 52.03
C LEU A 148 24.78 25.90 53.21
N ALA A 149 24.73 24.79 53.86
CA ALA A 149 23.95 24.52 55.06
C ALA A 149 24.80 24.62 56.31
#